data_24b1d8f263071463a77a2fea79da4263
#
_entry.id   24b1d8f263071463a77a2fea79da4263
#
_cell.length_a   1.000
_cell.length_b   1.000
_cell.length_c   1.000
_cell.angle_alpha   90.00
_cell.angle_beta   90.00
_cell.angle_gamma   90.00
#
_symmetry.space_group_name_H-M   'P 1'
#
loop_
_entity.id
_entity.type
_entity.pdbx_description
1 polymer ?
#
loop_
_entity_poly.entity_id
_entity_poly.type
_entity_poly.pdbx_seq_one_letter_code
_entity_poly.pdbx_strand_id
1 'polypeptide(L)'
;MVQLKIISDKENATDVIKSAISAEIKRLEIGLSRTNREIQSFEEKYKVSSETFSKEFSAENLKGGDDEYIRWAGELGIRNRIIEELEKLKDIEYVAA
;
A
#
# COMPACT_ATOMS: atom_id res chain seq x y z
N MET A 1 3.15 -19.42 7.79
CA MET A 1 3.44 -18.33 6.84
C MET A 1 4.84 -18.50 6.26
N VAL A 2 4.96 -18.32 4.96
CA VAL A 2 6.27 -18.44 4.31
C VAL A 2 7.00 -17.11 4.46
N GLN A 3 8.18 -17.14 5.07
CA GLN A 3 9.07 -15.99 5.14
C GLN A 3 10.11 -16.09 4.04
N LEU A 4 10.43 -14.95 3.45
CA LEU A 4 11.54 -14.87 2.53
C LEU A 4 12.82 -14.68 3.32
N LYS A 5 13.81 -15.53 3.06
CA LYS A 5 15.14 -15.41 3.64
C LYS A 5 16.14 -15.05 2.56
N ILE A 6 16.99 -14.07 2.84
CA ILE A 6 18.10 -13.74 1.96
C ILE A 6 19.38 -14.22 2.62
N ILE A 7 20.06 -15.12 1.95
CA ILE A 7 21.29 -15.74 2.45
C ILE A 7 22.46 -15.24 1.61
N SER A 8 23.48 -14.70 2.26
CA SER A 8 24.65 -14.18 1.55
C SER A 8 25.93 -14.68 2.23
N ASP A 9 26.87 -15.10 1.41
CA ASP A 9 28.21 -15.50 1.83
C ASP A 9 29.26 -14.42 1.56
N LYS A 10 28.84 -13.27 1.00
CA LYS A 10 29.74 -12.18 0.69
C LYS A 10 29.55 -11.01 1.64
N GLU A 11 30.67 -10.52 2.14
CA GLU A 11 30.69 -9.30 2.92
C GLU A 11 30.10 -8.15 2.09
N ASN A 12 29.32 -7.31 2.68
CA ASN A 12 28.67 -6.14 2.06
C ASN A 12 27.51 -6.44 1.12
N ALA A 13 27.35 -7.67 0.61
CA ALA A 13 26.23 -7.99 -0.27
C ALA A 13 24.90 -7.85 0.46
N THR A 14 24.84 -8.29 1.71
CA THR A 14 23.66 -8.16 2.53
C THR A 14 23.30 -6.68 2.75
N ASP A 15 24.29 -5.83 3.00
CA ASP A 15 24.05 -4.41 3.22
C ASP A 15 23.50 -3.72 1.97
N VAL A 16 24.00 -4.08 0.78
CA VAL A 16 23.50 -3.55 -0.48
C VAL A 16 22.03 -3.94 -0.67
N ILE A 17 21.71 -5.20 -0.44
CA ILE A 17 20.33 -5.69 -0.59
C ILE A 17 19.41 -5.04 0.43
N LYS A 18 19.83 -4.94 1.68
CA LYS A 18 19.04 -4.25 2.72
C LYS A 18 18.76 -2.81 2.33
N SER A 19 19.76 -2.12 1.79
CA SER A 19 19.62 -0.74 1.36
C SER A 19 18.59 -0.61 0.23
N ALA A 20 18.63 -1.51 -0.74
CA ALA A 20 17.68 -1.51 -1.85
C ALA A 20 16.25 -1.76 -1.35
N ILE A 21 16.08 -2.72 -0.45
CA ILE A 21 14.76 -3.05 0.12
C ILE A 21 14.26 -1.89 0.98
N SER A 22 15.12 -1.28 1.78
CA SER A 22 14.75 -0.12 2.60
C SER A 22 14.28 1.05 1.75
N ALA A 23 14.95 1.28 0.61
CA ALA A 23 14.55 2.33 -0.32
C ALA A 23 13.16 2.05 -0.90
N GLU A 24 12.89 0.80 -1.25
CA GLU A 24 11.58 0.42 -1.78
C GLU A 24 10.49 0.55 -0.71
N ILE A 25 10.76 0.13 0.52
CA ILE A 25 9.83 0.30 1.64
C ILE A 25 9.47 1.78 1.80
N LYS A 26 10.47 2.64 1.76
CA LYS A 26 10.25 4.09 1.89
C LYS A 26 9.41 4.64 0.75
N ARG A 27 9.67 4.19 -0.48
CA ARG A 27 8.90 4.60 -1.65
C ARG A 27 7.42 4.19 -1.49
N LEU A 28 7.19 2.97 -1.02
CA LEU A 28 5.83 2.46 -0.79
C LEU A 28 5.13 3.22 0.34
N GLU A 29 5.85 3.57 1.40
CA GLU A 29 5.29 4.34 2.51
C GLU A 29 4.88 5.75 2.07
N ILE A 30 5.66 6.38 1.21
CA ILE A 30 5.31 7.68 0.63
C ILE A 30 4.03 7.54 -0.21
N GLY A 31 3.96 6.51 -1.04
CA GLY A 31 2.77 6.22 -1.83
C GLY A 31 1.54 5.95 -0.98
N LEU A 32 1.71 5.23 0.12
CA LEU A 32 0.63 4.94 1.05
C LEU A 32 0.09 6.21 1.69
N SER A 33 0.97 7.12 2.10
CA SER A 33 0.55 8.40 2.67
C SER A 33 -0.26 9.22 1.68
N ARG A 34 0.17 9.26 0.42
CA ARG A 34 -0.55 9.98 -0.63
C ARG A 34 -1.94 9.36 -0.85
N THR A 35 -1.99 8.05 -0.95
CA THR A 35 -3.24 7.32 -1.17
C THR A 35 -4.20 7.53 0.01
N ASN A 36 -3.69 7.49 1.24
CA ASN A 36 -4.51 7.71 2.42
C ASN A 36 -5.10 9.13 2.44
N ARG A 37 -4.35 10.13 1.98
CA ARG A 37 -4.89 11.50 1.90
C ARG A 37 -6.02 11.61 0.88
N GLU A 38 -5.88 10.94 -0.26
CA GLU A 38 -6.93 10.91 -1.27
C GLU A 38 -8.20 10.23 -0.75
N ILE A 39 -8.03 9.09 -0.08
CA ILE A 39 -9.15 8.35 0.50
C ILE A 39 -9.85 9.20 1.56
N GLN A 40 -9.08 9.84 2.44
CA GLN A 40 -9.63 10.68 3.49
C GLN A 40 -10.43 11.85 2.90
N SER A 41 -9.94 12.42 1.80
CA SER A 41 -10.64 13.49 1.10
C SER A 41 -12.04 13.06 0.64
N PHE A 42 -12.15 11.85 0.10
CA PHE A 42 -13.45 11.31 -0.29
C PHE A 42 -14.35 11.04 0.91
N GLU A 43 -13.79 10.45 1.96
CA GLU A 43 -14.54 10.16 3.18
C GLU A 43 -15.12 11.44 3.80
N GLU A 44 -14.35 12.51 3.78
CA GLU A 44 -14.79 13.81 4.29
C GLU A 44 -15.84 14.45 3.39
N LYS A 45 -15.64 14.37 2.08
CA LYS A 45 -16.58 14.95 1.11
C LYS A 45 -17.97 14.32 1.20
N TYR A 46 -18.01 13.01 1.30
CA TYR A 46 -19.28 12.27 1.28
C TYR A 46 -19.79 11.87 2.66
N LYS A 47 -18.99 12.16 3.70
CA LYS A 47 -19.35 11.84 5.09
C LYS A 47 -19.63 10.36 5.30
N VAL A 48 -18.84 9.51 4.65
CA VAL A 48 -18.99 8.06 4.64
C VAL A 48 -17.61 7.42 4.80
N SER A 49 -17.54 6.34 5.57
CA SER A 49 -16.32 5.56 5.65
C SER A 49 -16.08 4.78 4.36
N SER A 50 -14.81 4.45 4.08
CA SER A 50 -14.50 3.63 2.91
C SER A 50 -15.09 2.23 3.01
N GLU A 51 -15.24 1.72 4.23
CA GLU A 51 -15.90 0.43 4.43
C GLU A 51 -17.37 0.46 3.96
N THR A 52 -18.11 1.49 4.36
CA THR A 52 -19.48 1.67 3.93
C THR A 52 -19.57 1.91 2.43
N PHE A 53 -18.66 2.74 1.90
CA PHE A 53 -18.57 3.00 0.47
C PHE A 53 -18.41 1.69 -0.32
N SER A 54 -17.50 0.82 0.09
CA SER A 54 -17.22 -0.42 -0.62
C SER A 54 -18.39 -1.38 -0.62
N LYS A 55 -19.19 -1.38 0.43
CA LYS A 55 -20.31 -2.30 0.59
C LYS A 55 -21.62 -1.81 -0.01
N GLU A 56 -21.88 -0.52 0.09
CA GLU A 56 -23.21 0.02 -0.15
C GLU A 56 -23.31 1.02 -1.29
N PHE A 57 -22.17 1.57 -1.75
CA PHE A 57 -22.22 2.63 -2.74
C PHE A 57 -21.99 2.12 -4.15
N SER A 58 -22.63 2.79 -5.10
CA SER A 58 -22.37 2.65 -6.52
C SER A 58 -22.08 4.03 -7.08
N ALA A 59 -21.67 4.11 -8.34
CA ALA A 59 -21.39 5.37 -8.99
C ALA A 59 -22.57 6.36 -8.92
N GLU A 60 -23.78 5.83 -8.93
CA GLU A 60 -25.00 6.66 -8.90
C GLU A 60 -25.22 7.36 -7.58
N ASN A 61 -24.59 6.89 -6.50
CA ASN A 61 -24.75 7.46 -5.17
C ASN A 61 -23.86 8.69 -4.93
N LEU A 62 -22.86 8.94 -5.79
CA LEU A 62 -21.91 10.01 -5.60
C LEU A 62 -22.25 11.22 -6.47
N LYS A 63 -22.05 12.42 -5.91
CA LYS A 63 -22.26 13.67 -6.65
C LYS A 63 -21.34 13.78 -7.86
N GLY A 64 -20.11 13.30 -7.74
CA GLY A 64 -19.13 13.28 -8.82
C GLY A 64 -19.33 12.15 -9.81
N GLY A 65 -20.30 11.28 -9.54
CA GLY A 65 -20.65 10.17 -10.43
C GLY A 65 -19.53 9.16 -10.60
N ASP A 66 -19.40 8.66 -11.82
CA ASP A 66 -18.47 7.58 -12.14
C ASP A 66 -17.02 7.92 -11.84
N ASP A 67 -16.61 9.16 -12.13
CA ASP A 67 -15.21 9.55 -11.97
C ASP A 67 -14.75 9.44 -10.52
N GLU A 68 -15.52 9.96 -9.59
CA GLU A 68 -15.14 9.91 -8.18
C GLU A 68 -15.30 8.53 -7.60
N TYR A 69 -16.31 7.79 -8.04
CA TYR A 69 -16.47 6.39 -7.64
C TYR A 69 -15.25 5.57 -8.04
N ILE A 70 -14.83 5.68 -9.31
CA ILE A 70 -13.70 4.94 -9.84
C ILE A 70 -12.40 5.32 -9.12
N ARG A 71 -12.21 6.63 -8.87
CA ARG A 71 -11.01 7.10 -8.19
C ARG A 71 -10.94 6.59 -6.75
N TRP A 72 -12.05 6.69 -6.02
CA TRP A 72 -12.09 6.21 -4.62
C TRP A 72 -11.84 4.70 -4.56
N ALA A 73 -12.55 3.93 -5.38
CA ALA A 73 -12.38 2.48 -5.45
C ALA A 73 -10.95 2.12 -5.86
N GLY A 74 -10.38 2.85 -6.84
CA GLY A 74 -9.02 2.65 -7.29
C GLY A 74 -7.99 2.91 -6.19
N GLU A 75 -8.15 3.98 -5.43
CA GLU A 75 -7.24 4.30 -4.32
C GLU A 75 -7.30 3.24 -3.22
N LEU A 76 -8.49 2.70 -2.94
CA LEU A 76 -8.62 1.60 -1.98
C LEU A 76 -7.86 0.37 -2.43
N GLY A 77 -7.94 0.04 -3.72
CA GLY A 77 -7.18 -1.07 -4.29
C GLY A 77 -5.68 -0.86 -4.22
N ILE A 78 -5.23 0.35 -4.52
CA ILE A 78 -3.81 0.73 -4.42
C ILE A 78 -3.33 0.61 -2.99
N ARG A 79 -4.10 1.10 -2.02
CA ARG A 79 -3.77 1.01 -0.61
C ARG A 79 -3.57 -0.44 -0.17
N ASN A 80 -4.49 -1.30 -0.53
CA ASN A 80 -4.42 -2.71 -0.15
C ASN A 80 -3.17 -3.38 -0.72
N ARG A 81 -2.86 -3.10 -2.00
CA ARG A 81 -1.67 -3.66 -2.63
C ARG A 81 -0.39 -3.17 -1.97
N ILE A 82 -0.32 -1.87 -1.65
CA ILE A 82 0.86 -1.31 -0.98
C ILE A 82 1.05 -1.94 0.39
N ILE A 83 -0.01 -2.10 1.17
CA ILE A 83 0.06 -2.71 2.49
C ILE A 83 0.57 -4.15 2.39
N GLU A 84 0.06 -4.93 1.43
CA GLU A 84 0.52 -6.30 1.22
C GLU A 84 2.00 -6.36 0.84
N GLU A 85 2.44 -5.47 -0.06
CA GLU A 85 3.85 -5.40 -0.45
C GLU A 85 4.75 -5.00 0.71
N LEU A 86 4.31 -4.03 1.51
CA LEU A 86 5.07 -3.61 2.70
C LEU A 86 5.22 -4.76 3.70
N GLU A 87 4.15 -5.51 3.94
CA GLU A 87 4.22 -6.65 4.85
C GLU A 87 5.24 -7.68 4.38
N LYS A 88 5.23 -7.98 3.08
CA LYS A 88 6.18 -8.94 2.51
C LYS A 88 7.61 -8.45 2.61
N LEU A 89 7.87 -7.17 2.33
CA LEU A 89 9.22 -6.62 2.39
C LEU A 89 9.74 -6.52 3.81
N LYS A 90 8.89 -6.13 4.75
CA LYS A 90 9.29 -5.99 6.16
C LYS A 90 9.52 -7.34 6.84
N ASP A 91 8.98 -8.40 6.26
CA ASP A 91 9.08 -9.75 6.82
C ASP A 91 10.30 -10.50 6.30
N ILE A 92 11.12 -9.89 5.45
CA ILE A 92 12.33 -10.54 4.92
C ILE A 92 13.35 -10.72 6.03
N GLU A 93 13.91 -11.92 6.10
CA GLU A 93 14.97 -12.26 7.04
C GLU A 93 16.30 -12.32 6.30
N TYR A 94 17.33 -11.73 6.88
CA TYR A 94 18.68 -11.73 6.32
C TYR A 94 19.55 -12.67 7.13
N VAL A 95 20.18 -13.62 6.46
CA VAL A 95 20.95 -14.68 7.11
C VAL A 95 22.37 -14.69 6.55
N ALA A 96 23.36 -14.68 7.44
CA ALA A 96 24.74 -14.89 7.05
C ALA A 96 24.99 -16.36 6.74
N ALA A 97 25.66 -16.63 5.65
CA ALA A 97 25.95 -18.00 5.24
C ALA A 97 27.15 -18.57 6.04
#